data_7bdcb51be997654f3ad5b6762e1a48c4
#
_entry.id   7bdcb51be997654f3ad5b6762e1a48c4
#
_cell.length_a   1.000
_cell.length_b   1.000
_cell.length_c   1.000
_cell.angle_alpha   90.00
_cell.angle_beta   90.00
_cell.angle_gamma   90.00
#
_symmetry.space_group_name_H-M   'P 1'
#
loop_
_entity.id
_entity.type
_entity.pdbx_description
1 polymer ?
#
loop_
_entity_poly.entity_id
_entity_poly.type
_entity_poly.pdbx_seq_one_letter_code
_entity_poly.pdbx_strand_id
1 'polypeptide(L)'
;MKKQNASYLIVGVRLLPLLLALLLPLQMWGEDIKAQLMALPGISKVEELKSSKYDHKYLMDIRQWIDPNDTTVGAFQQRVIVCHVGFDRPTVLVTEGYSCNYALKEGYAEELSKLFDANLIFVEYRYFAASTPQPCNWRYLTVENSLADLHHVNTTFHRLYQGKWIATGISKGGQTCLFYRVFYPNDVDISVPYVAPLNRSVEDGRHEPFLRDQVGTAKERQRVLEFQQTVLQRRSTLMPLFKNYVTKNGLTFRAPLNEIYDLCVLEYAFALWQWGTPVSDIPASTASDEELINHLTRISNPGYFSIQSGDLSFNVQAAKQLGYYGYDVKPLRKWLSVKTTKDYLRRIMLPDSLRNEPFDATLYHKTMAFLRHNDPKMVFIYGGLDPWGSSGVAKLDFLENKRNIHVFVLPRGCHTTRIASFPEIERKEIVDIIRQWLDDGTDKQSR
;
A
#
# COMPACT_ATOMS: atom_id res chain seq x y z
N MET A 1 21.11 -100.95 -29.23
CA MET A 1 19.88 -101.15 -28.46
C MET A 1 19.56 -99.89 -27.67
N LYS A 2 18.30 -99.51 -27.72
CA LYS A 2 17.59 -98.49 -26.95
C LYS A 2 17.69 -97.01 -27.44
N LYS A 3 16.53 -96.59 -27.85
CA LYS A 3 16.07 -95.28 -28.28
C LYS A 3 16.14 -94.22 -27.13
N GLN A 4 16.45 -92.99 -27.50
CA GLN A 4 16.07 -91.86 -26.65
C GLN A 4 15.30 -90.86 -27.50
N ASN A 5 14.12 -90.51 -27.06
CA ASN A 5 13.23 -89.49 -27.60
C ASN A 5 13.62 -88.11 -27.08
N ALA A 6 13.74 -87.16 -27.97
CA ALA A 6 13.90 -85.77 -27.66
C ALA A 6 12.53 -85.07 -27.69
N SER A 7 12.13 -84.48 -26.58
CA SER A 7 10.94 -83.66 -26.48
C SER A 7 11.37 -82.18 -26.58
N TYR A 8 10.87 -81.45 -27.62
CA TYR A 8 11.03 -80.03 -27.77
C TYR A 8 9.97 -79.36 -26.96
N LEU A 9 10.41 -78.46 -26.00
CA LEU A 9 9.54 -77.61 -25.25
C LEU A 9 9.49 -76.27 -25.95
N ILE A 10 8.29 -75.84 -26.35
CA ILE A 10 7.99 -74.54 -26.97
C ILE A 10 7.93 -73.54 -25.81
N VAL A 11 8.88 -72.59 -25.82
CA VAL A 11 8.82 -71.42 -24.96
C VAL A 11 8.06 -70.34 -25.71
N GLY A 12 6.78 -70.19 -25.38
CA GLY A 12 5.91 -69.16 -25.92
C GLY A 12 6.22 -67.77 -25.33
N VAL A 13 6.47 -66.89 -26.22
CA VAL A 13 6.70 -65.45 -25.97
C VAL A 13 5.51 -64.81 -25.27
N ARG A 14 5.71 -64.36 -24.02
CA ARG A 14 4.84 -63.42 -23.31
C ARG A 14 5.64 -62.19 -22.92
N LEU A 15 5.96 -61.36 -23.91
CA LEU A 15 6.64 -60.06 -23.75
C LEU A 15 5.85 -58.93 -24.40
N LEU A 16 4.51 -58.83 -24.12
CA LEU A 16 3.72 -57.78 -24.72
C LEU A 16 2.64 -57.17 -23.81
N PRO A 17 2.80 -57.04 -22.47
CA PRO A 17 2.03 -56.00 -21.80
C PRO A 17 2.87 -54.97 -21.03
N LEU A 18 4.22 -54.99 -21.08
CA LEU A 18 5.03 -53.99 -20.32
C LEU A 18 5.37 -52.74 -21.11
N LEU A 19 5.07 -52.66 -22.40
CA LEU A 19 5.32 -51.43 -23.21
C LEU A 19 4.09 -50.56 -23.41
N LEU A 20 2.90 -50.96 -22.95
CA LEU A 20 1.69 -50.11 -23.01
C LEU A 20 1.46 -49.25 -21.76
N ALA A 21 2.22 -49.46 -20.69
CA ALA A 21 2.13 -48.67 -19.45
C ALA A 21 3.03 -47.41 -19.48
N LEU A 22 3.85 -47.19 -20.52
CA LEU A 22 4.74 -46.07 -20.69
C LEU A 22 4.27 -45.03 -21.75
N LEU A 23 3.06 -45.23 -22.27
CA LEU A 23 2.38 -44.30 -23.17
C LEU A 23 1.05 -43.82 -22.58
N LEU A 24 0.92 -43.77 -21.26
CA LEU A 24 -0.05 -42.84 -20.67
C LEU A 24 0.48 -41.44 -20.96
N PRO A 25 -0.29 -40.62 -21.66
CA PRO A 25 0.20 -39.39 -22.19
C PRO A 25 0.58 -38.44 -21.07
N LEU A 26 1.68 -37.77 -21.26
CA LEU A 26 1.93 -36.41 -20.81
C LEU A 26 0.80 -35.46 -21.28
N GLN A 27 -0.43 -35.88 -21.19
CA GLN A 27 -1.67 -35.16 -21.49
C GLN A 27 -2.41 -34.83 -20.19
N MET A 28 -1.69 -34.36 -19.21
CA MET A 28 -2.32 -33.70 -18.07
C MET A 28 -1.40 -32.61 -17.68
N TRP A 29 -1.86 -31.40 -17.94
CA TRP A 29 -1.51 -30.34 -17.04
C TRP A 29 -1.88 -29.01 -17.69
N GLY A 30 -3.16 -28.91 -18.16
CA GLY A 30 -3.94 -27.72 -17.94
C GLY A 30 -4.64 -27.91 -16.60
N GLU A 31 -3.88 -28.06 -15.51
CA GLU A 31 -4.51 -28.12 -14.20
C GLU A 31 -5.25 -26.79 -13.96
N ASP A 32 -6.55 -26.91 -13.66
CA ASP A 32 -7.40 -25.79 -13.28
C ASP A 32 -6.71 -25.00 -12.17
N ILE A 33 -6.15 -23.85 -12.49
CA ILE A 33 -5.48 -22.96 -11.53
C ILE A 33 -6.36 -22.71 -10.30
N LYS A 34 -7.67 -22.65 -10.47
CA LYS A 34 -8.63 -22.51 -9.37
C LYS A 34 -8.55 -23.68 -8.39
N ALA A 35 -8.42 -24.91 -8.92
CA ALA A 35 -8.28 -26.11 -8.07
C ALA A 35 -6.97 -26.09 -7.29
N GLN A 36 -5.85 -25.66 -7.92
CA GLN A 36 -4.57 -25.53 -7.24
C GLN A 36 -4.59 -24.44 -6.15
N LEU A 37 -5.20 -23.31 -6.43
CA LEU A 37 -5.38 -22.23 -5.46
C LEU A 37 -6.22 -22.72 -4.27
N MET A 38 -7.30 -23.47 -4.52
CA MET A 38 -8.16 -23.99 -3.46
C MET A 38 -7.48 -25.07 -2.61
N ALA A 39 -6.48 -25.74 -3.14
CA ALA A 39 -5.69 -26.76 -2.42
C ALA A 39 -4.63 -26.16 -1.49
N LEU A 40 -4.37 -24.84 -1.55
CA LEU A 40 -3.40 -24.18 -0.66
C LEU A 40 -3.89 -24.21 0.79
N PRO A 41 -2.98 -24.35 1.77
CA PRO A 41 -3.34 -24.35 3.18
C PRO A 41 -4.02 -23.05 3.62
N GLY A 42 -5.10 -23.18 4.39
CA GLY A 42 -5.83 -22.05 4.95
C GLY A 42 -6.77 -21.34 3.98
N ILE A 43 -6.80 -21.72 2.71
CA ILE A 43 -7.75 -21.17 1.75
C ILE A 43 -9.14 -21.78 1.99
N SER A 44 -10.14 -20.94 2.11
CA SER A 44 -11.54 -21.34 2.35
C SER A 44 -12.49 -20.98 1.21
N LYS A 45 -12.06 -20.07 0.32
CA LYS A 45 -12.85 -19.61 -0.82
C LYS A 45 -11.95 -19.23 -1.98
N VAL A 46 -12.34 -19.59 -3.20
CA VAL A 46 -11.76 -19.11 -4.46
C VAL A 46 -12.90 -18.77 -5.42
N GLU A 47 -13.08 -17.49 -5.69
CA GLU A 47 -14.10 -16.95 -6.59
C GLU A 47 -13.42 -16.32 -7.80
N GLU A 48 -13.82 -16.69 -9.00
CA GLU A 48 -13.30 -16.12 -10.22
C GLU A 48 -13.91 -14.74 -10.46
N LEU A 49 -13.07 -13.77 -10.79
CA LEU A 49 -13.47 -12.39 -11.09
C LEU A 49 -13.28 -12.10 -12.58
N LYS A 50 -14.18 -11.30 -13.15
CA LYS A 50 -13.96 -10.74 -14.49
C LYS A 50 -12.79 -9.78 -14.49
N SER A 51 -11.95 -9.88 -15.51
CA SER A 51 -10.84 -8.95 -15.75
C SER A 51 -10.63 -8.70 -17.24
N SER A 52 -10.40 -7.43 -17.60
CA SER A 52 -9.93 -7.02 -18.93
C SER A 52 -8.40 -6.90 -19.01
N LYS A 53 -7.70 -7.22 -17.91
CA LYS A 53 -6.25 -7.03 -17.78
C LYS A 53 -5.48 -8.31 -17.47
N TYR A 54 -6.14 -9.34 -16.94
CA TYR A 54 -5.55 -10.64 -16.62
C TYR A 54 -6.50 -11.73 -17.09
N ASP A 55 -5.96 -12.79 -17.68
CA ASP A 55 -6.76 -13.92 -18.15
C ASP A 55 -7.39 -14.71 -17.00
N HIS A 56 -6.68 -14.77 -15.87
CA HIS A 56 -7.13 -15.44 -14.67
C HIS A 56 -7.02 -14.52 -13.46
N LYS A 57 -8.15 -14.16 -12.88
CA LYS A 57 -8.26 -13.31 -11.68
C LYS A 57 -9.21 -13.93 -10.68
N TYR A 58 -8.76 -14.05 -9.42
CA TYR A 58 -9.53 -14.69 -8.36
C TYR A 58 -9.57 -13.81 -7.10
N LEU A 59 -10.71 -13.81 -6.43
CA LEU A 59 -10.85 -13.36 -5.04
C LEU A 59 -10.84 -14.57 -4.14
N MET A 60 -9.99 -14.53 -3.11
CA MET A 60 -9.77 -15.62 -2.19
C MET A 60 -9.91 -15.17 -0.74
N ASP A 61 -10.29 -16.09 0.13
CA ASP A 61 -10.25 -15.92 1.57
C ASP A 61 -9.19 -16.87 2.15
N ILE A 62 -8.20 -16.31 2.86
CA ILE A 62 -7.17 -17.04 3.58
C ILE A 62 -7.37 -16.87 5.08
N ARG A 63 -7.26 -17.96 5.84
CA ARG A 63 -7.33 -17.94 7.30
C ARG A 63 -6.08 -17.28 7.88
N GLN A 64 -6.26 -16.26 8.75
CA GLN A 64 -5.21 -15.59 9.49
C GLN A 64 -5.48 -15.67 11.00
N TRP A 65 -4.42 -15.66 11.80
CA TRP A 65 -4.55 -15.55 13.25
C TRP A 65 -4.75 -14.10 13.68
N ILE A 66 -5.68 -13.87 14.62
CA ILE A 66 -5.89 -12.54 15.21
C ILE A 66 -4.59 -12.08 15.89
N ASP A 67 -4.00 -12.97 16.70
CA ASP A 67 -2.64 -12.81 17.25
C ASP A 67 -1.76 -13.96 16.72
N PRO A 68 -0.76 -13.69 15.86
CA PRO A 68 0.15 -14.73 15.37
C PRO A 68 0.97 -15.42 16.47
N ASN A 69 1.16 -14.74 17.63
CA ASN A 69 1.92 -15.26 18.76
C ASN A 69 1.07 -16.05 19.75
N ASP A 70 -0.27 -15.91 19.68
CA ASP A 70 -1.23 -16.63 20.50
C ASP A 70 -2.46 -17.04 19.69
N THR A 71 -2.40 -18.23 19.11
CA THR A 71 -3.48 -18.75 18.26
C THR A 71 -4.78 -19.05 19.03
N THR A 72 -4.76 -19.03 20.35
CA THR A 72 -5.96 -19.23 21.18
C THR A 72 -6.90 -18.01 21.16
N VAL A 73 -6.40 -16.85 20.77
CA VAL A 73 -7.22 -15.62 20.55
C VAL A 73 -8.25 -15.81 19.44
N GLY A 74 -7.96 -16.68 18.46
CA GLY A 74 -8.85 -16.97 17.35
C GLY A 74 -8.27 -16.60 15.99
N ALA A 75 -9.10 -16.74 14.96
CA ALA A 75 -8.73 -16.51 13.57
C ALA A 75 -9.78 -15.67 12.85
N PHE A 76 -9.41 -15.09 11.71
CA PHE A 76 -10.30 -14.38 10.79
C PHE A 76 -9.99 -14.75 9.36
N GLN A 77 -10.87 -14.39 8.43
CA GLN A 77 -10.63 -14.54 7.00
C GLN A 77 -10.11 -13.21 6.43
N GLN A 78 -8.98 -13.30 5.72
CA GLN A 78 -8.38 -12.16 5.03
C GLN A 78 -8.57 -12.33 3.53
N ARG A 79 -9.01 -11.26 2.85
CA ARG A 79 -9.17 -11.27 1.39
C ARG A 79 -7.83 -11.13 0.69
N VAL A 80 -7.64 -11.96 -0.34
CA VAL A 80 -6.50 -11.90 -1.25
C VAL A 80 -7.01 -11.94 -2.68
N ILE A 81 -6.50 -11.07 -3.55
CA ILE A 81 -6.75 -11.14 -4.99
C ILE A 81 -5.53 -11.75 -5.65
N VAL A 82 -5.74 -12.77 -6.47
CA VAL A 82 -4.69 -13.44 -7.24
C VAL A 82 -4.97 -13.25 -8.72
N CYS A 83 -3.96 -12.75 -9.45
CA CYS A 83 -3.97 -12.80 -10.91
C CYS A 83 -2.84 -13.71 -11.36
N HIS A 84 -3.19 -14.82 -12.00
CA HIS A 84 -2.23 -15.79 -12.51
C HIS A 84 -1.83 -15.48 -13.93
N VAL A 85 -0.52 -15.52 -14.20
CA VAL A 85 0.09 -15.36 -15.52
C VAL A 85 0.84 -16.63 -15.91
N GLY A 86 1.55 -17.25 -14.96
CA GLY A 86 2.27 -18.51 -15.15
C GLY A 86 3.08 -18.90 -13.91
N PHE A 87 3.32 -20.20 -13.73
CA PHE A 87 4.04 -20.72 -12.56
C PHE A 87 5.54 -20.37 -12.58
N ASP A 88 6.11 -20.15 -13.75
CA ASP A 88 7.49 -19.79 -14.01
C ASP A 88 7.73 -18.25 -14.02
N ARG A 89 6.67 -17.48 -13.89
CA ARG A 89 6.72 -16.02 -13.92
C ARG A 89 7.09 -15.43 -12.56
N PRO A 90 7.68 -14.23 -12.53
CA PRO A 90 7.83 -13.49 -11.29
C PRO A 90 6.48 -13.27 -10.60
N THR A 91 6.50 -12.99 -9.31
CA THR A 91 5.28 -12.71 -8.53
C THR A 91 5.39 -11.36 -7.84
N VAL A 92 4.39 -10.51 -8.05
CA VAL A 92 4.25 -9.22 -7.37
C VAL A 92 3.33 -9.39 -6.16
N LEU A 93 3.84 -9.16 -4.96
CA LEU A 93 3.10 -9.10 -3.71
C LEU A 93 2.76 -7.65 -3.39
N VAL A 94 1.50 -7.27 -3.50
CA VAL A 94 1.02 -5.96 -3.08
C VAL A 94 0.72 -5.98 -1.59
N THR A 95 1.53 -5.24 -0.84
CA THR A 95 1.47 -5.12 0.62
C THR A 95 0.52 -4.00 1.05
N GLU A 96 -0.69 -3.99 0.51
CA GLU A 96 -1.67 -2.91 0.67
C GLU A 96 -1.69 -2.31 2.09
N GLY A 97 -2.19 -1.10 2.22
CA GLY A 97 -2.38 -0.45 3.53
C GLY A 97 -3.85 -0.33 3.94
N TYR A 98 -4.77 -0.64 3.03
CA TYR A 98 -6.20 -0.38 3.14
C TYR A 98 -7.02 -1.55 2.60
N SER A 99 -8.26 -1.30 2.13
CA SER A 99 -9.10 -2.31 1.50
C SER A 99 -8.67 -2.60 0.06
N CYS A 100 -8.92 -3.83 -0.40
CA CYS A 100 -8.69 -4.24 -1.78
C CYS A 100 -9.84 -3.89 -2.75
N ASN A 101 -10.84 -3.12 -2.33
CA ASN A 101 -12.06 -2.90 -3.12
C ASN A 101 -11.81 -2.31 -4.52
N TYR A 102 -10.82 -1.43 -4.68
CA TYR A 102 -10.49 -0.88 -5.99
C TYR A 102 -9.83 -1.91 -6.91
N ALA A 103 -9.13 -2.89 -6.34
CA ALA A 103 -8.50 -3.96 -7.11
C ALA A 103 -9.49 -5.04 -7.56
N LEU A 104 -10.72 -5.09 -7.02
CA LEU A 104 -11.79 -5.97 -7.49
C LEU A 104 -12.30 -5.57 -8.88
N LYS A 105 -12.16 -4.30 -9.28
CA LYS A 105 -12.66 -3.78 -10.56
C LYS A 105 -12.08 -4.55 -11.74
N GLU A 106 -12.91 -4.76 -12.78
CA GLU A 106 -12.54 -5.47 -14.02
C GLU A 106 -11.32 -4.85 -14.72
N GLY A 107 -11.25 -3.51 -14.77
CA GLY A 107 -10.18 -2.75 -15.41
C GLY A 107 -8.92 -2.55 -14.55
N TYR A 108 -8.85 -3.11 -13.34
CA TYR A 108 -7.67 -2.94 -12.47
C TYR A 108 -6.44 -3.65 -13.06
N ALA A 109 -5.33 -2.91 -13.08
CA ALA A 109 -4.00 -3.43 -13.42
C ALA A 109 -2.98 -2.87 -12.42
N GLU A 110 -2.09 -3.72 -11.93
CA GLU A 110 -0.96 -3.32 -11.11
C GLU A 110 0.26 -3.05 -12.00
N GLU A 111 0.98 -1.95 -11.75
CA GLU A 111 2.03 -1.45 -12.65
C GLU A 111 3.17 -2.45 -12.86
N LEU A 112 3.74 -2.99 -11.77
CA LEU A 112 4.90 -3.89 -11.86
C LEU A 112 4.52 -5.23 -12.46
N SER A 113 3.33 -5.75 -12.14
CA SER A 113 2.86 -7.01 -12.73
C SER A 113 2.73 -6.91 -14.25
N LYS A 114 2.38 -5.72 -14.77
CA LYS A 114 2.30 -5.47 -16.23
C LYS A 114 3.67 -5.21 -16.85
N LEU A 115 4.56 -4.50 -16.15
CA LEU A 115 5.91 -4.22 -16.65
C LEU A 115 6.79 -5.48 -16.77
N PHE A 116 6.56 -6.46 -15.90
CA PHE A 116 7.39 -7.66 -15.79
C PHE A 116 6.66 -8.97 -16.15
N ASP A 117 5.45 -8.88 -16.68
CA ASP A 117 4.60 -10.04 -17.02
C ASP A 117 4.54 -11.04 -15.86
N ALA A 118 4.17 -10.51 -14.68
CA ALA A 118 4.24 -11.21 -13.41
C ALA A 118 2.86 -11.59 -12.87
N ASN A 119 2.81 -12.68 -12.10
CA ASN A 119 1.66 -12.98 -11.24
C ASN A 119 1.43 -11.83 -10.26
N LEU A 120 0.19 -11.67 -9.80
CA LEU A 120 -0.17 -10.67 -8.79
C LEU A 120 -0.82 -11.36 -7.60
N ILE A 121 -0.34 -11.04 -6.39
CA ILE A 121 -0.97 -11.39 -5.12
C ILE A 121 -1.20 -10.08 -4.37
N PHE A 122 -2.46 -9.67 -4.29
CA PHE A 122 -2.87 -8.43 -3.64
C PHE A 122 -3.55 -8.76 -2.31
N VAL A 123 -2.97 -8.34 -1.18
CA VAL A 123 -3.46 -8.68 0.17
C VAL A 123 -4.20 -7.50 0.78
N GLU A 124 -5.50 -7.66 1.06
CA GLU A 124 -6.24 -6.67 1.83
C GLU A 124 -5.67 -6.56 3.24
N TYR A 125 -5.45 -5.33 3.71
CA TYR A 125 -4.87 -5.13 5.04
C TYR A 125 -5.86 -5.51 6.15
N ARG A 126 -5.37 -6.16 7.23
CA ARG A 126 -6.23 -6.49 8.37
C ARG A 126 -6.95 -5.26 8.93
N TYR A 127 -8.17 -5.42 9.46
CA TYR A 127 -9.06 -4.37 9.95
C TYR A 127 -9.61 -3.43 8.87
N PHE A 128 -9.49 -3.79 7.59
CA PHE A 128 -10.17 -3.09 6.51
C PHE A 128 -11.21 -4.00 5.85
N ALA A 129 -12.36 -3.41 5.52
CA ALA A 129 -13.48 -4.05 4.85
C ALA A 129 -13.76 -5.47 5.39
N ALA A 130 -13.77 -6.50 4.53
CA ALA A 130 -14.06 -7.87 4.93
C ALA A 130 -12.94 -8.55 5.73
N SER A 131 -11.71 -7.99 5.72
CA SER A 131 -10.57 -8.51 6.49
C SER A 131 -10.52 -7.98 7.93
N THR A 132 -11.67 -7.61 8.49
CA THR A 132 -11.80 -7.14 9.87
C THR A 132 -12.16 -8.30 10.81
N PRO A 133 -11.28 -8.66 11.79
CA PRO A 133 -11.58 -9.68 12.78
C PRO A 133 -12.85 -9.36 13.58
N GLN A 134 -13.60 -10.40 13.93
CA GLN A 134 -14.78 -10.27 14.79
C GLN A 134 -14.63 -11.19 16.03
N PRO A 135 -14.83 -10.65 17.25
CA PRO A 135 -15.09 -9.24 17.58
C PRO A 135 -13.89 -8.34 17.27
N CYS A 136 -14.16 -7.07 16.87
CA CYS A 136 -13.13 -6.09 16.58
C CYS A 136 -12.42 -5.66 17.87
N ASN A 137 -11.16 -6.06 18.04
CA ASN A 137 -10.32 -5.65 19.17
C ASN A 137 -9.07 -4.92 18.64
N TRP A 138 -9.02 -3.61 18.81
CA TRP A 138 -7.96 -2.74 18.30
C TRP A 138 -6.55 -3.04 18.86
N ARG A 139 -6.45 -3.82 19.95
CA ARG A 139 -5.16 -4.26 20.49
C ARG A 139 -4.34 -5.03 19.46
N TYR A 140 -4.98 -5.83 18.61
CA TYR A 140 -4.32 -6.69 17.64
C TYR A 140 -4.10 -6.02 16.27
N LEU A 141 -4.54 -4.76 16.10
CA LEU A 141 -4.17 -3.96 14.94
C LEU A 141 -2.79 -3.34 15.19
N THR A 142 -1.75 -4.15 15.01
CA THR A 142 -0.34 -3.73 15.05
C THR A 142 0.29 -3.92 13.67
N VAL A 143 1.38 -3.21 13.42
CA VAL A 143 2.14 -3.38 12.18
C VAL A 143 2.74 -4.79 12.14
N GLU A 144 3.29 -5.28 13.25
CA GLU A 144 3.90 -6.61 13.36
C GLU A 144 2.91 -7.72 12.96
N ASN A 145 1.68 -7.67 13.48
CA ASN A 145 0.64 -8.65 13.13
C ASN A 145 0.26 -8.56 11.64
N SER A 146 0.23 -7.34 11.09
CA SER A 146 -0.05 -7.13 9.67
C SER A 146 1.06 -7.67 8.76
N LEU A 147 2.31 -7.55 9.20
CA LEU A 147 3.47 -8.12 8.49
C LEU A 147 3.51 -9.64 8.59
N ALA A 148 3.07 -10.21 9.72
CA ALA A 148 2.93 -11.66 9.88
C ALA A 148 1.85 -12.24 8.94
N ASP A 149 0.76 -11.51 8.68
CA ASP A 149 -0.21 -11.90 7.66
C ASP A 149 0.43 -12.01 6.27
N LEU A 150 1.22 -11.00 5.88
CA LEU A 150 1.92 -10.99 4.60
C LEU A 150 2.93 -12.13 4.49
N HIS A 151 3.66 -12.41 5.57
CA HIS A 151 4.58 -13.55 5.66
C HIS A 151 3.85 -14.89 5.47
N HIS A 152 2.71 -15.06 6.12
CA HIS A 152 1.89 -16.26 5.95
C HIS A 152 1.36 -16.38 4.51
N VAL A 153 0.88 -15.31 3.90
CA VAL A 153 0.48 -15.29 2.48
C VAL A 153 1.68 -15.66 1.59
N ASN A 154 2.81 -15.00 1.76
CA ASN A 154 4.03 -15.28 1.00
C ASN A 154 4.42 -16.76 1.09
N THR A 155 4.55 -17.31 2.30
CA THR A 155 4.90 -18.71 2.54
C THR A 155 3.89 -19.69 1.92
N THR A 156 2.60 -19.35 1.96
CA THR A 156 1.53 -20.16 1.37
C THR A 156 1.65 -20.21 -0.15
N PHE A 157 1.81 -19.04 -0.80
CA PHE A 157 1.85 -18.97 -2.26
C PHE A 157 3.20 -19.34 -2.88
N HIS A 158 4.31 -19.33 -2.13
CA HIS A 158 5.58 -19.90 -2.58
C HIS A 158 5.49 -21.39 -2.94
N ARG A 159 4.46 -22.09 -2.48
CA ARG A 159 4.19 -23.48 -2.88
C ARG A 159 3.79 -23.62 -4.34
N LEU A 160 3.20 -22.55 -4.93
CA LEU A 160 2.82 -22.49 -6.33
C LEU A 160 3.80 -21.67 -7.18
N TYR A 161 4.26 -20.54 -6.66
CA TYR A 161 5.05 -19.56 -7.40
C TYR A 161 6.47 -19.52 -6.83
N GLN A 162 7.37 -20.32 -7.40
CA GLN A 162 8.74 -20.48 -6.93
C GLN A 162 9.74 -19.51 -7.61
N GLY A 163 9.26 -18.66 -8.53
CA GLY A 163 10.06 -17.63 -9.19
C GLY A 163 10.46 -16.47 -8.26
N LYS A 164 11.02 -15.41 -8.84
CA LYS A 164 11.38 -14.19 -8.13
C LYS A 164 10.15 -13.43 -7.62
N TRP A 165 10.29 -12.85 -6.43
CA TRP A 165 9.21 -12.08 -5.80
C TRP A 165 9.56 -10.61 -5.65
N ILE A 166 8.58 -9.76 -5.98
CA ILE A 166 8.65 -8.30 -5.83
C ILE A 166 7.57 -7.89 -4.83
N ALA A 167 7.93 -7.30 -3.69
CA ALA A 167 6.96 -6.62 -2.84
C ALA A 167 6.76 -5.19 -3.32
N THR A 168 5.54 -4.70 -3.29
CA THR A 168 5.20 -3.32 -3.64
C THR A 168 3.99 -2.83 -2.88
N GLY A 169 3.83 -1.52 -2.80
CA GLY A 169 2.67 -0.87 -2.20
C GLY A 169 2.77 0.64 -2.33
N ILE A 170 1.64 1.31 -2.13
CA ILE A 170 1.50 2.76 -2.34
C ILE A 170 1.15 3.42 -1.02
N SER A 171 1.79 4.55 -0.68
CA SER A 171 1.45 5.32 0.54
C SER A 171 1.63 4.47 1.80
N LYS A 172 0.59 4.26 2.59
CA LYS A 172 0.60 3.29 3.70
C LYS A 172 0.99 1.89 3.22
N GLY A 173 0.56 1.46 2.03
CA GLY A 173 1.01 0.21 1.42
C GLY A 173 2.51 0.22 1.10
N GLY A 174 3.07 1.35 0.64
CA GLY A 174 4.50 1.54 0.45
C GLY A 174 5.27 1.51 1.77
N GLN A 175 4.72 2.11 2.81
CA GLN A 175 5.24 2.03 4.18
C GLN A 175 5.21 0.57 4.69
N THR A 176 4.12 -0.16 4.44
CA THR A 176 4.00 -1.60 4.75
C THR A 176 5.05 -2.43 3.98
N CYS A 177 5.28 -2.13 2.69
CA CYS A 177 6.32 -2.77 1.87
C CYS A 177 7.72 -2.57 2.47
N LEU A 178 8.04 -1.35 2.91
CA LEU A 178 9.31 -1.05 3.59
C LEU A 178 9.44 -1.87 4.89
N PHE A 179 8.42 -1.84 5.75
CA PHE A 179 8.47 -2.59 7.02
C PHE A 179 8.50 -4.10 6.78
N TYR A 180 7.82 -4.59 5.75
CA TYR A 180 7.87 -6.00 5.39
C TYR A 180 9.29 -6.45 5.05
N ARG A 181 10.03 -5.67 4.27
CA ARG A 181 11.45 -5.93 4.00
C ARG A 181 12.31 -5.93 5.29
N VAL A 182 11.99 -5.07 6.25
CA VAL A 182 12.73 -4.96 7.53
C VAL A 182 12.50 -6.18 8.43
N PHE A 183 11.27 -6.69 8.48
CA PHE A 183 10.88 -7.78 9.40
C PHE A 183 11.09 -9.17 8.78
N TYR A 184 10.90 -9.28 7.48
CA TYR A 184 11.02 -10.51 6.71
C TYR A 184 11.95 -10.30 5.50
N PRO A 185 13.26 -10.11 5.75
CA PRO A 185 14.19 -9.66 4.73
C PRO A 185 14.42 -10.64 3.58
N ASN A 186 14.06 -11.92 3.76
CA ASN A 186 14.27 -12.99 2.79
C ASN A 186 13.00 -13.44 2.07
N ASP A 187 11.83 -12.88 2.40
CA ASP A 187 10.55 -13.30 1.82
C ASP A 187 10.40 -12.88 0.35
N VAL A 188 11.05 -11.80 -0.05
CA VAL A 188 10.99 -11.29 -1.42
C VAL A 188 12.38 -10.87 -1.89
N ASP A 189 12.63 -10.97 -3.19
CA ASP A 189 13.91 -10.59 -3.79
C ASP A 189 14.06 -9.07 -3.88
N ILE A 190 12.98 -8.38 -4.27
CA ILE A 190 12.97 -6.94 -4.59
C ILE A 190 11.83 -6.27 -3.83
N SER A 191 12.04 -5.01 -3.41
CA SER A 191 10.97 -4.18 -2.84
C SER A 191 10.87 -2.85 -3.56
N VAL A 192 9.64 -2.45 -3.93
CA VAL A 192 9.37 -1.21 -4.67
C VAL A 192 8.29 -0.39 -3.93
N PRO A 193 8.66 0.33 -2.85
CA PRO A 193 7.73 1.20 -2.14
C PRO A 193 7.46 2.49 -2.91
N TYR A 194 6.19 2.82 -3.17
CA TYR A 194 5.75 4.07 -3.78
C TYR A 194 5.27 5.06 -2.73
N VAL A 195 5.75 6.29 -2.80
CA VAL A 195 5.35 7.45 -1.99
C VAL A 195 5.21 7.11 -0.49
N ALA A 196 6.13 6.29 -0.01
CA ALA A 196 6.13 5.71 1.32
C ALA A 196 6.68 6.69 2.36
N PRO A 197 5.88 7.16 3.33
CA PRO A 197 6.40 7.93 4.44
C PRO A 197 7.15 7.03 5.44
N LEU A 198 8.02 7.65 6.24
CA LEU A 198 8.67 7.01 7.38
C LEU A 198 8.66 8.01 8.55
N ASN A 199 7.48 8.14 9.19
CA ASN A 199 7.31 9.09 10.27
C ASN A 199 7.90 8.55 11.58
N ARG A 200 8.36 9.46 12.45
CA ARG A 200 9.00 9.17 13.74
C ARG A 200 8.16 9.50 14.97
N SER A 201 7.01 10.15 14.76
CA SER A 201 6.08 10.54 15.83
C SER A 201 4.69 10.80 15.26
N VAL A 202 3.69 10.97 16.14
CA VAL A 202 2.31 11.29 15.73
C VAL A 202 2.24 12.62 14.99
N GLU A 203 3.05 13.60 15.40
CA GLU A 203 3.25 14.86 14.68
C GLU A 203 4.74 14.93 14.35
N ASP A 204 5.09 14.47 13.16
CA ASP A 204 6.49 14.22 12.77
C ASP A 204 7.36 15.49 12.75
N GLY A 205 6.79 16.63 12.40
CA GLY A 205 7.46 17.94 12.39
C GLY A 205 8.33 18.20 11.16
N ARG A 206 8.41 17.28 10.18
CA ARG A 206 9.10 17.51 8.89
C ARG A 206 8.20 18.03 7.79
N HIS A 207 6.89 17.86 7.93
CA HIS A 207 5.88 18.24 6.93
C HIS A 207 5.66 19.76 6.92
N GLU A 208 5.60 20.40 8.09
CA GLU A 208 5.33 21.84 8.21
C GLU A 208 6.42 22.70 7.54
N PRO A 209 7.73 22.50 7.80
CA PRO A 209 8.78 23.25 7.09
C PRO A 209 8.83 22.90 5.60
N PHE A 210 8.50 21.68 5.19
CA PHE A 210 8.40 21.32 3.78
C PHE A 210 7.33 22.14 3.08
N LEU A 211 6.12 22.20 3.63
CA LEU A 211 5.00 22.97 3.08
C LEU A 211 5.26 24.48 3.08
N ARG A 212 5.93 25.00 4.11
CA ARG A 212 6.21 26.42 4.26
C ARG A 212 7.34 26.88 3.32
N ASP A 213 8.42 26.09 3.21
CA ASP A 213 9.70 26.59 2.68
C ASP A 213 10.17 25.87 1.39
N GLN A 214 9.74 24.62 1.15
CA GLN A 214 10.36 23.74 0.15
C GLN A 214 9.45 23.36 -1.02
N VAL A 215 8.17 23.03 -0.79
CA VAL A 215 7.27 22.55 -1.84
C VAL A 215 7.04 23.59 -2.92
N GLY A 216 7.14 23.17 -4.18
CA GLY A 216 6.92 24.06 -5.32
C GLY A 216 7.81 25.32 -5.31
N THR A 217 7.31 26.40 -5.89
CA THR A 217 7.98 27.72 -5.89
C THR A 217 7.47 28.60 -4.75
N ALA A 218 8.23 29.62 -4.36
CA ALA A 218 7.80 30.61 -3.36
C ALA A 218 6.47 31.31 -3.75
N LYS A 219 6.28 31.59 -5.05
CA LYS A 219 5.04 32.18 -5.57
C LYS A 219 3.84 31.26 -5.42
N GLU A 220 4.03 29.96 -5.68
CA GLU A 220 2.98 28.95 -5.51
C GLU A 220 2.60 28.79 -4.03
N ARG A 221 3.58 28.72 -3.12
CA ARG A 221 3.33 28.65 -1.66
C ARG A 221 2.59 29.89 -1.15
N GLN A 222 3.00 31.07 -1.61
CA GLN A 222 2.32 32.34 -1.27
C GLN A 222 0.86 32.30 -1.74
N ARG A 223 0.59 31.82 -2.94
CA ARG A 223 -0.77 31.72 -3.48
C ARG A 223 -1.67 30.79 -2.67
N VAL A 224 -1.12 29.66 -2.21
CA VAL A 224 -1.82 28.72 -1.30
C VAL A 224 -2.14 29.41 0.03
N LEU A 225 -1.18 30.10 0.62
CA LEU A 225 -1.36 30.82 1.88
C LEU A 225 -2.42 31.95 1.75
N GLU A 226 -2.41 32.72 0.66
CA GLU A 226 -3.41 33.77 0.38
C GLU A 226 -4.83 33.21 0.31
N PHE A 227 -5.02 32.00 -0.29
CA PHE A 227 -6.32 31.36 -0.30
C PHE A 227 -6.76 30.99 1.12
N GLN A 228 -5.88 30.37 1.91
CA GLN A 228 -6.18 30.02 3.30
C GLN A 228 -6.56 31.26 4.13
N GLN A 229 -5.83 32.37 3.96
CA GLN A 229 -6.13 33.64 4.62
C GLN A 229 -7.49 34.20 4.16
N THR A 230 -7.78 34.18 2.86
CA THR A 230 -9.04 34.66 2.29
C THR A 230 -10.25 33.95 2.89
N VAL A 231 -10.24 32.61 2.93
CA VAL A 231 -11.36 31.84 3.48
C VAL A 231 -11.51 32.01 4.98
N LEU A 232 -10.43 32.21 5.73
CA LEU A 232 -10.50 32.56 7.15
C LEU A 232 -11.02 33.94 7.42
N GLN A 233 -10.61 34.94 6.64
CA GLN A 233 -11.10 36.33 6.76
C GLN A 233 -12.58 36.46 6.41
N ARG A 234 -13.06 35.69 5.45
CA ARG A 234 -14.47 35.66 5.02
C ARG A 234 -15.30 34.62 5.80
N ARG A 235 -14.82 34.11 6.94
CA ARG A 235 -15.50 33.10 7.76
C ARG A 235 -16.98 33.41 8.02
N SER A 236 -17.32 34.67 8.31
CA SER A 236 -18.69 35.02 8.64
C SER A 236 -19.69 34.74 7.52
N THR A 237 -19.27 34.87 6.27
CA THR A 237 -20.11 34.61 5.09
C THR A 237 -19.97 33.17 4.60
N LEU A 238 -18.79 32.53 4.79
CA LEU A 238 -18.52 31.16 4.35
C LEU A 238 -19.05 30.08 5.31
N MET A 239 -19.12 30.36 6.62
CA MET A 239 -19.57 29.38 7.63
C MET A 239 -21.00 28.87 7.41
N PRO A 240 -22.00 29.69 7.00
CA PRO A 240 -23.32 29.17 6.65
C PRO A 240 -23.29 28.18 5.49
N LEU A 241 -22.47 28.44 4.45
CA LEU A 241 -22.30 27.54 3.30
C LEU A 241 -21.58 26.24 3.71
N PHE A 242 -20.55 26.35 4.55
CA PHE A 242 -19.86 25.20 5.11
C PHE A 242 -20.79 24.32 5.94
N LYS A 243 -21.62 24.92 6.81
CA LYS A 243 -22.63 24.20 7.58
C LYS A 243 -23.63 23.50 6.68
N ASN A 244 -24.07 24.15 5.61
CA ASN A 244 -24.96 23.59 4.60
C ASN A 244 -24.33 22.34 3.93
N TYR A 245 -23.05 22.45 3.52
CA TYR A 245 -22.29 21.33 2.97
C TYR A 245 -22.24 20.13 3.95
N VAL A 246 -21.89 20.38 5.20
CA VAL A 246 -21.82 19.37 6.26
C VAL A 246 -23.17 18.67 6.48
N THR A 247 -24.25 19.47 6.58
CA THR A 247 -25.61 18.94 6.78
C THR A 247 -26.07 18.11 5.59
N LYS A 248 -25.87 18.61 4.36
CA LYS A 248 -26.25 17.90 3.12
C LYS A 248 -25.55 16.54 2.98
N ASN A 249 -24.30 16.44 3.46
CA ASN A 249 -23.52 15.21 3.39
C ASN A 249 -23.63 14.33 4.65
N GLY A 250 -24.48 14.69 5.63
CA GLY A 250 -24.70 13.91 6.86
C GLY A 250 -23.46 13.75 7.73
N LEU A 251 -22.52 14.69 7.66
CA LEU A 251 -21.25 14.60 8.38
C LEU A 251 -21.42 14.97 9.86
N THR A 252 -20.82 14.18 10.75
CA THR A 252 -20.77 14.45 12.20
C THR A 252 -19.33 14.38 12.69
N PHE A 253 -19.00 15.16 13.72
CA PHE A 253 -17.64 15.34 14.20
C PHE A 253 -17.56 15.22 15.72
N ARG A 254 -16.34 14.89 16.22
CA ARG A 254 -16.02 14.89 17.66
C ARG A 254 -15.53 16.27 18.16
N ALA A 255 -15.58 17.30 17.32
CA ALA A 255 -15.17 18.66 17.64
C ALA A 255 -16.22 19.67 17.15
N PRO A 256 -16.23 20.91 17.70
CA PRO A 256 -17.12 21.97 17.21
C PRO A 256 -16.88 22.32 15.74
N LEU A 257 -17.93 22.70 15.02
CA LEU A 257 -17.87 22.98 13.58
C LEU A 257 -16.85 24.07 13.22
N ASN A 258 -16.66 25.08 14.07
CA ASN A 258 -15.64 26.11 13.88
C ASN A 258 -14.21 25.53 13.86
N GLU A 259 -13.95 24.54 14.73
CA GLU A 259 -12.67 23.84 14.75
C GLU A 259 -12.47 22.98 13.51
N ILE A 260 -13.51 22.28 13.05
CA ILE A 260 -13.46 21.49 11.80
C ILE A 260 -13.20 22.40 10.60
N TYR A 261 -13.82 23.60 10.55
CA TYR A 261 -13.54 24.58 9.52
C TYR A 261 -12.05 25.00 9.51
N ASP A 262 -11.51 25.32 10.70
CA ASP A 262 -10.09 25.65 10.84
C ASP A 262 -9.19 24.51 10.36
N LEU A 263 -9.51 23.27 10.73
CA LEU A 263 -8.75 22.11 10.30
C LEU A 263 -8.82 21.90 8.77
N CYS A 264 -10.00 22.09 8.14
CA CYS A 264 -10.10 22.06 6.69
C CYS A 264 -9.22 23.11 6.02
N VAL A 265 -9.13 24.31 6.59
CA VAL A 265 -8.27 25.38 6.05
C VAL A 265 -6.79 25.03 6.25
N LEU A 266 -6.42 24.45 7.40
CA LEU A 266 -5.04 24.03 7.67
C LEU A 266 -4.62 22.85 6.79
N GLU A 267 -5.50 21.89 6.60
CA GLU A 267 -5.31 20.72 5.74
C GLU A 267 -5.17 21.09 4.25
N TYR A 268 -5.73 22.23 3.85
CA TYR A 268 -5.79 22.63 2.45
C TYR A 268 -4.43 22.59 1.75
N ALA A 269 -3.38 23.12 2.39
CA ALA A 269 -2.04 23.12 1.80
C ALA A 269 -1.51 21.68 1.62
N PHE A 270 -1.69 20.81 2.62
CA PHE A 270 -1.26 19.43 2.54
C PHE A 270 -1.99 18.67 1.41
N ALA A 271 -3.32 18.72 1.42
CA ALA A 271 -4.15 18.03 0.44
C ALA A 271 -3.94 18.52 -1.00
N LEU A 272 -3.76 19.84 -1.21
CA LEU A 272 -3.51 20.40 -2.53
C LEU A 272 -2.24 19.84 -3.15
N TRP A 273 -1.14 19.84 -2.41
CA TRP A 273 0.14 19.33 -2.88
C TRP A 273 0.18 17.80 -2.97
N GLN A 274 -0.42 17.10 -2.00
CA GLN A 274 -0.53 15.65 -2.02
C GLN A 274 -1.19 15.15 -3.31
N TRP A 275 -2.28 15.78 -3.73
CA TRP A 275 -3.05 15.31 -4.89
C TRP A 275 -2.66 16.01 -6.19
N GLY A 276 -1.68 16.92 -6.15
CA GLY A 276 -1.18 17.58 -7.34
C GLY A 276 -2.19 18.51 -7.99
N THR A 277 -3.09 19.13 -7.20
CA THR A 277 -4.00 20.14 -7.73
C THR A 277 -3.20 21.35 -8.22
N PRO A 278 -3.36 21.78 -9.48
CA PRO A 278 -2.64 22.94 -10.00
C PRO A 278 -2.93 24.20 -9.18
N VAL A 279 -1.87 24.94 -8.82
CA VAL A 279 -2.02 26.21 -8.09
C VAL A 279 -2.78 27.27 -8.90
N SER A 280 -2.77 27.15 -10.24
CA SER A 280 -3.60 27.95 -11.14
C SER A 280 -5.11 27.80 -10.93
N ASP A 281 -5.54 26.66 -10.39
CA ASP A 281 -6.96 26.36 -10.17
C ASP A 281 -7.52 26.99 -8.89
N ILE A 282 -6.66 27.62 -8.09
CA ILE A 282 -7.08 28.30 -6.85
C ILE A 282 -7.90 29.55 -7.22
N PRO A 283 -9.15 29.71 -6.75
CA PRO A 283 -9.99 30.88 -7.03
C PRO A 283 -9.36 32.16 -6.56
N ALA A 284 -9.54 33.26 -7.29
CA ALA A 284 -9.09 34.60 -6.86
C ALA A 284 -9.69 34.99 -5.50
N SER A 285 -9.01 35.87 -4.75
CA SER A 285 -9.54 36.37 -3.46
C SER A 285 -10.86 37.13 -3.61
N THR A 286 -11.17 37.62 -4.81
CA THR A 286 -12.40 38.30 -5.19
C THR A 286 -13.51 37.37 -5.67
N ALA A 287 -13.28 36.07 -5.74
CA ALA A 287 -14.27 35.08 -6.15
C ALA A 287 -15.47 35.06 -5.20
N SER A 288 -16.59 34.54 -5.66
CA SER A 288 -17.82 34.41 -4.86
C SER A 288 -17.59 33.48 -3.64
N ASP A 289 -18.45 33.62 -2.63
CA ASP A 289 -18.42 32.73 -1.44
C ASP A 289 -18.65 31.27 -1.82
N GLU A 290 -19.54 31.02 -2.79
CA GLU A 290 -19.82 29.70 -3.32
C GLU A 290 -18.61 29.07 -3.99
N GLU A 291 -17.88 29.82 -4.82
CA GLU A 291 -16.65 29.35 -5.46
C GLU A 291 -15.56 29.01 -4.44
N LEU A 292 -15.35 29.88 -3.45
CA LEU A 292 -14.36 29.69 -2.40
C LEU A 292 -14.66 28.45 -1.55
N ILE A 293 -15.91 28.28 -1.09
CA ILE A 293 -16.27 27.15 -0.24
C ILE A 293 -16.27 25.82 -1.02
N ASN A 294 -16.75 25.82 -2.26
CA ASN A 294 -16.73 24.65 -3.11
C ASN A 294 -15.29 24.20 -3.41
N HIS A 295 -14.39 25.14 -3.66
CA HIS A 295 -12.98 24.84 -3.85
C HIS A 295 -12.35 24.29 -2.57
N LEU A 296 -12.56 24.94 -1.42
CA LEU A 296 -12.05 24.48 -0.13
C LEU A 296 -12.51 23.04 0.17
N THR A 297 -13.82 22.78 0.09
CA THR A 297 -14.38 21.47 0.43
C THR A 297 -14.05 20.36 -0.58
N ARG A 298 -13.75 20.73 -1.83
CA ARG A 298 -13.25 19.81 -2.86
C ARG A 298 -11.80 19.38 -2.57
N ILE A 299 -10.94 20.29 -2.15
CA ILE A 299 -9.52 20.00 -1.88
C ILE A 299 -9.34 19.40 -0.49
N SER A 300 -9.88 20.04 0.53
CA SER A 300 -9.84 19.60 1.92
C SER A 300 -11.25 19.25 2.39
N ASN A 301 -11.68 18.04 2.05
CA ASN A 301 -13.03 17.56 2.34
C ASN A 301 -13.24 17.40 3.85
N PRO A 302 -14.23 18.09 4.47
CA PRO A 302 -14.50 17.93 5.89
C PRO A 302 -14.88 16.50 6.29
N GLY A 303 -15.34 15.66 5.36
CA GLY A 303 -15.58 14.23 5.58
C GLY A 303 -14.36 13.48 6.12
N TYR A 304 -13.17 13.95 5.82
CA TYR A 304 -11.92 13.41 6.35
C TYR A 304 -11.84 13.48 7.89
N PHE A 305 -12.36 14.53 8.50
CA PHE A 305 -12.41 14.70 9.96
C PHE A 305 -13.69 14.13 10.60
N SER A 306 -14.59 13.56 9.79
CA SER A 306 -15.88 13.06 10.28
C SER A 306 -15.75 11.69 10.94
N ILE A 307 -16.74 11.36 11.78
CA ILE A 307 -16.88 10.02 12.35
C ILE A 307 -17.11 8.96 11.26
N GLN A 308 -17.63 9.39 10.11
CA GLN A 308 -17.93 8.53 8.95
C GLN A 308 -16.77 8.39 7.95
N SER A 309 -15.55 8.90 8.25
CA SER A 309 -14.45 8.94 7.27
C SER A 309 -14.03 7.57 6.70
N GLY A 310 -14.29 6.48 7.41
CA GLY A 310 -13.83 5.14 7.00
C GLY A 310 -12.35 4.87 7.33
N ASP A 311 -11.61 5.87 7.81
CA ASP A 311 -10.16 5.80 8.05
C ASP A 311 -9.78 5.41 9.47
N LEU A 312 -10.75 4.94 10.27
CA LEU A 312 -10.49 4.65 11.70
C LEU A 312 -9.33 3.68 11.90
N SER A 313 -9.25 2.61 11.11
CA SER A 313 -8.17 1.62 11.22
C SER A 313 -6.80 2.23 10.91
N PHE A 314 -6.73 3.11 9.90
CA PHE A 314 -5.52 3.85 9.62
C PHE A 314 -5.16 4.81 10.75
N ASN A 315 -6.12 5.60 11.25
CA ASN A 315 -5.91 6.58 12.31
C ASN A 315 -5.43 5.93 13.61
N VAL A 316 -5.95 4.73 13.94
CA VAL A 316 -5.49 3.94 15.10
C VAL A 316 -4.00 3.57 14.94
N GLN A 317 -3.60 3.03 13.80
CA GLN A 317 -2.19 2.69 13.57
C GLN A 317 -1.29 3.93 13.47
N ALA A 318 -1.76 5.01 12.86
CA ALA A 318 -1.02 6.27 12.78
C ALA A 318 -0.73 6.82 14.17
N ALA A 319 -1.71 6.81 15.07
CA ALA A 319 -1.55 7.26 16.46
C ALA A 319 -0.64 6.36 17.31
N LYS A 320 -0.53 5.06 16.97
CA LYS A 320 0.21 4.06 17.75
C LYS A 320 1.62 3.80 17.25
N GLN A 321 1.83 3.69 15.92
CA GLN A 321 3.09 3.18 15.37
C GLN A 321 3.54 3.85 14.06
N LEU A 322 2.61 4.23 13.15
CA LEU A 322 3.00 4.70 11.82
C LEU A 322 3.41 6.17 11.83
N GLY A 323 2.92 6.95 12.79
CA GLY A 323 3.10 8.38 12.84
C GLY A 323 2.25 9.14 11.82
N TYR A 324 2.26 10.46 11.93
CA TYR A 324 1.41 11.35 11.14
C TYR A 324 2.04 12.74 11.00
N TYR A 325 1.25 13.75 10.65
CA TYR A 325 1.69 15.15 10.53
C TYR A 325 0.88 16.07 11.43
N GLY A 326 1.45 17.24 11.71
CA GLY A 326 0.80 18.35 12.38
C GLY A 326 0.56 19.52 11.42
N TYR A 327 0.06 20.62 11.95
CA TYR A 327 -0.17 21.85 11.19
C TYR A 327 0.61 23.04 11.78
N ASP A 328 1.26 23.84 10.93
CA ASP A 328 1.81 25.13 11.32
C ASP A 328 0.69 26.18 11.39
N VAL A 329 0.22 26.47 12.59
CA VAL A 329 -0.83 27.46 12.83
C VAL A 329 -0.32 28.90 12.78
N LYS A 330 1.01 29.14 12.83
CA LYS A 330 1.59 30.50 12.98
C LYS A 330 1.18 31.47 11.89
N PRO A 331 1.24 31.12 10.58
CA PRO A 331 0.90 32.03 9.49
C PRO A 331 -0.57 32.49 9.49
N LEU A 332 -1.46 31.67 10.11
CA LEU A 332 -2.91 31.84 10.08
C LEU A 332 -3.51 32.20 11.45
N ARG A 333 -2.68 32.21 12.51
CA ARG A 333 -3.10 32.34 13.92
C ARG A 333 -4.09 33.47 14.17
N LYS A 334 -3.94 34.59 13.46
CA LYS A 334 -4.77 35.78 13.62
C LYS A 334 -6.25 35.53 13.33
N TRP A 335 -6.56 34.57 12.45
CA TRP A 335 -7.91 34.28 11.97
C TRP A 335 -8.47 32.93 12.40
N LEU A 336 -7.63 32.05 12.98
CA LEU A 336 -8.07 30.77 13.50
C LEU A 336 -8.89 30.94 14.78
N SER A 337 -9.92 30.13 14.95
CA SER A 337 -10.68 30.00 16.20
C SER A 337 -9.95 29.14 17.23
N VAL A 338 -9.11 28.20 16.76
CA VAL A 338 -8.29 27.32 17.60
C VAL A 338 -6.94 27.96 17.89
N LYS A 339 -6.43 27.75 19.12
CA LYS A 339 -5.09 28.22 19.52
C LYS A 339 -3.99 27.22 19.16
N THR A 340 -4.32 25.95 19.07
CA THR A 340 -3.42 24.83 18.80
C THR A 340 -4.17 23.69 18.13
N THR A 341 -3.49 22.97 17.28
CA THR A 341 -3.98 21.72 16.68
C THR A 341 -3.25 20.50 17.24
N LYS A 342 -2.44 20.70 18.27
CA LYS A 342 -1.67 19.61 18.87
C LYS A 342 -2.58 18.42 19.20
N ASP A 343 -2.11 17.23 18.81
CA ASP A 343 -2.78 15.95 19.03
C ASP A 343 -4.18 15.84 18.39
N TYR A 344 -4.41 16.59 17.28
CA TYR A 344 -5.72 16.58 16.60
C TYR A 344 -6.12 15.19 16.10
N LEU A 345 -5.15 14.38 15.63
CA LEU A 345 -5.40 13.02 15.17
C LEU A 345 -6.11 12.21 16.27
N ARG A 346 -5.58 12.18 17.50
CA ARG A 346 -6.19 11.45 18.60
C ARG A 346 -7.49 12.10 19.07
N ARG A 347 -7.47 13.41 19.22
CA ARG A 347 -8.57 14.15 19.83
C ARG A 347 -9.83 14.18 18.96
N ILE A 348 -9.68 14.22 17.64
CA ILE A 348 -10.79 14.44 16.69
C ILE A 348 -11.09 13.17 15.91
N MET A 349 -10.06 12.46 15.44
CA MET A 349 -10.25 11.34 14.52
C MET A 349 -10.39 9.99 15.24
N LEU A 350 -10.03 9.90 16.53
CA LEU A 350 -10.19 8.68 17.32
C LEU A 350 -11.36 8.78 18.32
N PRO A 351 -12.06 7.67 18.58
CA PRO A 351 -13.00 7.58 19.70
C PRO A 351 -12.24 7.66 21.04
N ASP A 352 -12.93 8.09 22.11
CA ASP A 352 -12.35 8.34 23.42
C ASP A 352 -11.55 7.16 23.98
N SER A 353 -12.03 5.94 23.74
CA SER A 353 -11.39 4.71 24.19
C SER A 353 -10.01 4.44 23.55
N LEU A 354 -9.65 5.13 22.46
CA LEU A 354 -8.39 4.91 21.72
C LEU A 354 -7.45 6.12 21.74
N ARG A 355 -7.84 7.23 22.39
CA ARG A 355 -7.05 8.48 22.39
C ARG A 355 -5.75 8.41 23.20
N ASN A 356 -5.70 7.59 24.23
CA ASN A 356 -4.62 7.60 25.23
C ASN A 356 -3.53 6.56 24.97
N GLU A 357 -3.59 5.84 23.86
CA GLU A 357 -2.55 4.89 23.47
C GLU A 357 -1.23 5.63 23.21
N PRO A 358 -0.11 5.24 23.84
CA PRO A 358 1.18 5.87 23.57
C PRO A 358 1.64 5.57 22.15
N PHE A 359 2.44 6.49 21.59
CA PHE A 359 3.12 6.24 20.31
C PHE A 359 4.37 5.41 20.57
N ASP A 360 4.52 4.32 19.81
CA ASP A 360 5.71 3.46 19.82
C ASP A 360 6.59 3.77 18.60
N ALA A 361 7.75 4.40 18.85
CA ALA A 361 8.73 4.73 17.82
C ALA A 361 9.66 3.56 17.45
N THR A 362 9.49 2.38 18.04
CA THR A 362 10.37 1.20 17.82
C THR A 362 10.41 0.82 16.34
N LEU A 363 9.26 0.88 15.66
CA LEU A 363 9.17 0.61 14.23
C LEU A 363 10.05 1.53 13.38
N TYR A 364 10.03 2.84 13.67
CA TYR A 364 10.89 3.83 13.02
C TYR A 364 12.38 3.52 13.28
N HIS A 365 12.77 3.31 14.53
CA HIS A 365 14.16 3.05 14.90
C HIS A 365 14.70 1.76 14.30
N LYS A 366 13.89 0.68 14.30
CA LYS A 366 14.25 -0.60 13.69
C LYS A 366 14.44 -0.44 12.17
N THR A 367 13.57 0.30 11.49
CA THR A 367 13.67 0.57 10.06
C THR A 367 14.91 1.38 9.72
N MET A 368 15.20 2.44 10.49
CA MET A 368 16.40 3.26 10.32
C MET A 368 17.69 2.44 10.51
N ALA A 369 17.73 1.59 11.54
CA ALA A 369 18.86 0.70 11.79
C ALA A 369 19.04 -0.30 10.64
N PHE A 370 17.95 -0.92 10.17
CA PHE A 370 18.00 -1.86 9.05
C PHE A 370 18.54 -1.20 7.77
N LEU A 371 18.01 -0.06 7.36
CA LEU A 371 18.46 0.67 6.16
C LEU A 371 19.92 1.13 6.27
N ARG A 372 20.37 1.46 7.47
CA ARG A 372 21.76 1.87 7.71
C ARG A 372 22.75 0.71 7.56
N HIS A 373 22.39 -0.47 8.07
CA HIS A 373 23.30 -1.60 8.16
C HIS A 373 23.17 -2.64 7.03
N ASN A 374 22.07 -2.60 6.27
CA ASN A 374 21.79 -3.53 5.18
C ASN A 374 21.71 -2.80 3.83
N ASP A 375 21.85 -3.56 2.74
CA ASP A 375 21.76 -3.05 1.36
C ASP A 375 20.90 -3.98 0.49
N PRO A 376 19.59 -4.15 0.83
CA PRO A 376 18.69 -4.99 0.07
C PRO A 376 18.32 -4.34 -1.27
N LYS A 377 17.92 -5.15 -2.26
CA LYS A 377 17.40 -4.67 -3.55
C LYS A 377 16.09 -3.90 -3.35
N MET A 378 16.15 -2.59 -3.38
CA MET A 378 15.00 -1.69 -3.17
C MET A 378 15.02 -0.52 -4.14
N VAL A 379 13.84 -0.19 -4.68
CA VAL A 379 13.62 1.02 -5.51
C VAL A 379 12.49 1.84 -4.89
N PHE A 380 12.80 3.00 -4.37
CA PHE A 380 11.83 3.94 -3.83
C PHE A 380 11.40 4.95 -4.89
N ILE A 381 10.10 5.17 -5.02
CA ILE A 381 9.50 6.10 -5.98
C ILE A 381 8.77 7.19 -5.22
N TYR A 382 9.10 8.48 -5.48
CA TYR A 382 8.49 9.62 -4.82
C TYR A 382 8.07 10.71 -5.80
N GLY A 383 7.09 11.52 -5.39
CA GLY A 383 6.76 12.80 -6.01
C GLY A 383 7.37 13.95 -5.21
N GLY A 384 8.07 14.87 -5.88
CA GLY A 384 8.77 15.99 -5.22
C GLY A 384 7.84 17.05 -4.60
N LEU A 385 6.57 17.07 -5.01
CA LEU A 385 5.55 17.96 -4.44
C LEU A 385 4.73 17.28 -3.32
N ASP A 386 4.87 15.95 -3.15
CA ASP A 386 4.11 15.20 -2.16
C ASP A 386 4.60 15.49 -0.73
N PRO A 387 3.76 16.04 0.16
CA PRO A 387 4.16 16.31 1.54
C PRO A 387 4.59 15.05 2.30
N TRP A 388 4.02 13.88 2.00
CA TRP A 388 4.44 12.61 2.61
C TRP A 388 5.91 12.25 2.30
N GLY A 389 6.43 12.69 1.15
CA GLY A 389 7.84 12.52 0.79
C GLY A 389 8.81 13.26 1.72
N SER A 390 8.36 14.29 2.46
CA SER A 390 9.19 15.02 3.42
C SER A 390 9.64 14.16 4.60
N SER A 391 8.87 13.15 4.95
CA SER A 391 9.22 12.15 5.96
C SER A 391 9.76 10.85 5.37
N GLY A 392 9.78 10.72 4.04
CA GLY A 392 10.26 9.54 3.32
C GLY A 392 11.78 9.35 3.38
N VAL A 393 12.25 8.24 2.83
CA VAL A 393 13.66 7.86 2.86
C VAL A 393 14.55 8.73 1.95
N ALA A 394 13.99 9.45 0.99
CA ALA A 394 14.74 10.33 0.07
C ALA A 394 15.56 11.43 0.76
N LYS A 395 15.35 11.65 2.06
CA LYS A 395 16.09 12.61 2.88
C LYS A 395 17.18 11.97 3.75
N LEU A 396 17.49 10.69 3.53
CA LEU A 396 18.47 9.94 4.33
C LEU A 396 19.82 9.89 3.60
N ASP A 397 20.75 10.77 3.95
CA ASP A 397 22.05 10.96 3.29
C ASP A 397 22.86 9.67 3.16
N PHE A 398 22.76 8.75 4.12
CA PHE A 398 23.52 7.50 4.07
C PHE A 398 23.07 6.54 2.95
N LEU A 399 21.92 6.76 2.32
CA LEU A 399 21.45 5.94 1.19
C LEU A 399 22.30 6.19 -0.08
N GLU A 400 22.94 7.35 -0.23
CA GLU A 400 23.81 7.67 -1.37
C GLU A 400 25.00 6.67 -1.50
N ASN A 401 25.37 6.01 -0.40
CA ASN A 401 26.45 5.02 -0.38
C ASN A 401 25.95 3.57 -0.59
N LYS A 402 24.66 3.35 -0.84
CA LYS A 402 24.07 2.02 -1.07
C LYS A 402 24.16 1.66 -2.56
N ARG A 403 24.40 0.37 -2.84
CA ARG A 403 24.49 -0.14 -4.22
C ARG A 403 23.15 -0.67 -4.73
N ASN A 404 22.34 -1.20 -3.82
CA ASN A 404 21.10 -1.88 -4.15
C ASN A 404 19.86 -1.12 -3.65
N ILE A 405 20.01 0.05 -3.04
CA ILE A 405 18.90 0.91 -2.65
C ILE A 405 18.92 2.15 -3.55
N HIS A 406 17.94 2.25 -4.43
CA HIS A 406 17.77 3.39 -5.34
C HIS A 406 16.56 4.23 -4.93
N VAL A 407 16.69 5.54 -5.08
CA VAL A 407 15.61 6.48 -4.74
C VAL A 407 15.39 7.43 -5.92
N PHE A 408 14.21 7.37 -6.51
CA PHE A 408 13.79 8.22 -7.63
C PHE A 408 12.72 9.20 -7.18
N VAL A 409 12.95 10.48 -7.42
CA VAL A 409 12.03 11.56 -7.06
C VAL A 409 11.67 12.34 -8.32
N LEU A 410 10.41 12.27 -8.75
CA LEU A 410 9.91 13.09 -9.84
C LEU A 410 9.70 14.53 -9.34
N PRO A 411 10.45 15.56 -9.80
CA PRO A 411 10.46 16.87 -9.17
C PRO A 411 9.08 17.56 -9.06
N ARG A 412 8.23 17.42 -10.08
CA ARG A 412 6.86 17.95 -10.11
C ARG A 412 5.78 16.90 -9.87
N GLY A 413 6.17 15.69 -9.47
CA GLY A 413 5.26 14.61 -9.10
C GLY A 413 4.59 14.85 -7.76
N CYS A 414 3.45 14.20 -7.55
CA CYS A 414 2.64 14.24 -6.32
C CYS A 414 2.45 12.81 -5.76
N HIS A 415 1.49 12.60 -4.87
CA HIS A 415 1.22 11.29 -4.27
C HIS A 415 0.79 10.20 -5.28
N THR A 416 0.36 10.61 -6.47
CA THR A 416 0.00 9.70 -7.55
C THR A 416 1.18 9.30 -8.45
N THR A 417 2.40 9.72 -8.12
CA THR A 417 3.61 9.39 -8.90
C THR A 417 3.85 7.89 -8.94
N ARG A 418 4.08 7.36 -10.14
CA ARG A 418 4.41 5.96 -10.45
C ARG A 418 5.60 5.92 -11.38
N ILE A 419 6.14 4.74 -11.70
CA ILE A 419 7.22 4.59 -12.69
C ILE A 419 6.79 5.18 -14.03
N ALA A 420 5.55 4.94 -14.45
CA ALA A 420 4.99 5.51 -15.68
C ALA A 420 4.93 7.05 -15.71
N SER A 421 5.03 7.73 -14.56
CA SER A 421 5.02 9.19 -14.48
C SER A 421 6.35 9.83 -14.85
N PHE A 422 7.45 9.07 -14.83
CA PHE A 422 8.79 9.57 -15.12
C PHE A 422 9.02 9.77 -16.63
N PRO A 423 9.88 10.75 -17.01
CA PRO A 423 10.39 10.83 -18.37
C PRO A 423 10.99 9.50 -18.84
N GLU A 424 11.07 9.29 -20.16
CA GLU A 424 11.42 8.01 -20.74
C GLU A 424 12.77 7.47 -20.28
N ILE A 425 13.78 8.34 -20.13
CA ILE A 425 15.14 7.95 -19.73
C ILE A 425 15.13 7.38 -18.30
N GLU A 426 14.59 8.14 -17.34
CA GLU A 426 14.54 7.72 -15.94
C GLU A 426 13.60 6.52 -15.76
N ARG A 427 12.48 6.50 -16.48
CA ARG A 427 11.57 5.34 -16.47
C ARG A 427 12.28 4.09 -16.94
N LYS A 428 13.06 4.18 -18.05
CA LYS A 428 13.85 3.05 -18.53
C LYS A 428 14.90 2.61 -17.52
N GLU A 429 15.61 3.54 -16.90
CA GLU A 429 16.59 3.24 -15.85
C GLU A 429 15.96 2.45 -14.70
N ILE A 430 14.81 2.91 -14.18
CA ILE A 430 14.09 2.22 -13.10
C ILE A 430 13.71 0.79 -13.50
N VAL A 431 13.16 0.62 -14.69
CA VAL A 431 12.73 -0.69 -15.21
C VAL A 431 13.93 -1.61 -15.44
N ASP A 432 15.04 -1.09 -15.98
CA ASP A 432 16.25 -1.88 -16.25
C ASP A 432 16.92 -2.37 -14.96
N ILE A 433 16.96 -1.55 -13.89
CA ILE A 433 17.44 -1.96 -12.56
C ILE A 433 16.64 -3.16 -12.04
N ILE A 434 15.31 -3.05 -12.06
CA ILE A 434 14.44 -4.13 -11.55
C ILE A 434 14.59 -5.38 -12.42
N ARG A 435 14.63 -5.23 -13.75
CA ARG A 435 14.80 -6.35 -14.70
C ARG A 435 16.11 -7.07 -14.47
N GLN A 436 17.22 -6.34 -14.34
CA GLN A 436 18.50 -6.93 -14.03
C GLN A 436 18.45 -7.79 -12.76
N TRP A 437 17.77 -7.32 -11.71
CA TRP A 437 17.64 -8.08 -10.47
C TRP A 437 16.72 -9.31 -10.60
N LEU A 438 15.75 -9.29 -11.48
CA LEU A 438 14.91 -10.45 -11.79
C LEU A 438 15.71 -11.52 -12.54
N ASP A 439 16.60 -11.08 -13.46
CA ASP A 439 17.42 -11.99 -14.27
C ASP A 439 18.62 -12.55 -13.50
N ASP A 440 19.06 -11.89 -12.40
CA ASP A 440 20.15 -12.36 -11.56
C ASP A 440 19.88 -13.77 -11.00
N GLY A 441 20.66 -14.76 -11.44
CA GLY A 441 20.60 -16.13 -10.95
C GLY A 441 19.85 -17.12 -11.87
N THR A 442 19.24 -16.66 -12.97
CA THR A 442 18.63 -17.55 -13.97
C THR A 442 19.69 -18.26 -14.82
N ASP A 443 20.89 -17.67 -14.99
CA ASP A 443 22.01 -18.26 -15.75
C ASP A 443 22.69 -19.49 -15.09
N LYS A 444 22.37 -19.80 -13.82
CA LYS A 444 22.99 -20.94 -13.11
C LYS A 444 22.26 -22.27 -13.33
N GLN A 445 21.07 -22.29 -13.93
CA GLN A 445 20.33 -23.54 -14.21
C GLN A 445 20.48 -24.06 -15.63
N SER A 446 21.19 -23.33 -16.49
CA SER A 446 21.41 -23.73 -17.90
C SER A 446 22.85 -24.20 -18.23
N ARG A 447 23.63 -24.59 -17.21
CA ARG A 447 24.95 -25.21 -17.42
C ARG A 447 25.05 -26.60 -16.80
#